data_6ae16746144fdd29b98b8ec659ce4e59
#
_entry.id   6ae16746144fdd29b98b8ec659ce4e59
#
_cell.length_a   1.000
_cell.length_b   1.000
_cell.length_c   1.000
_cell.angle_alpha   90.00
_cell.angle_beta   90.00
_cell.angle_gamma   90.00
#
_symmetry.space_group_name_H-M   'P 1'
#
loop_
_entity.id
_entity.type
_entity.pdbx_description
1 polymer ?
#
loop_
_entity_poly.entity_id
_entity_poly.type
_entity_poly.pdbx_seq_one_letter_code
_entity_poly.pdbx_strand_id
1 'polypeptide(L)'
;MGYQLAREAFSKIFESIKKKYDIWAPVRKEGEGTFSEIDVIRYDKIKDLDEIEWEKRSDYSFKESLLKIRETIFYFTEDETIVPKEQEKDLLIFLRSCEMHALKRLDEMYLKSGKEDFYYARMRKKAKFILMGCKESCETGFCVSMGTNKSENYDAYLKLKNNRVCLDVSDEELK
;
A
#
# COMPACT_ATOMS: atom_id res chain seq x y z
N MET A 1 -9.69 -8.21 16.00
CA MET A 1 -9.41 -9.58 16.54
C MET A 1 -8.01 -9.98 16.15
N GLY A 2 -7.17 -10.36 17.13
CA GLY A 2 -5.79 -10.78 16.88
C GLY A 2 -5.71 -12.28 16.55
N TYR A 3 -5.05 -12.60 15.45
CA TYR A 3 -4.79 -13.98 15.01
C TYR A 3 -3.29 -14.21 14.93
N GLN A 4 -2.89 -15.46 15.17
CA GLN A 4 -1.51 -15.91 14.93
C GLN A 4 -1.55 -17.13 14.04
N LEU A 5 -0.98 -17.01 12.85
CA LEU A 5 -1.01 -18.03 11.81
C LEU A 5 0.41 -18.48 11.45
N ALA A 6 0.56 -19.73 11.03
CA ALA A 6 1.77 -20.17 10.33
C ALA A 6 1.84 -19.46 8.95
N ARG A 7 3.05 -19.23 8.45
CA ARG A 7 3.26 -18.54 7.16
C ARG A 7 2.57 -19.26 6.00
N GLU A 8 2.60 -20.60 6.00
CA GLU A 8 1.95 -21.42 4.97
C GLU A 8 0.42 -21.29 4.98
N ALA A 9 -0.18 -21.15 6.19
CA ALA A 9 -1.61 -20.94 6.31
C ALA A 9 -2.00 -19.55 5.80
N PHE A 10 -1.19 -18.53 6.10
CA PHE A 10 -1.41 -17.18 5.61
C PHE A 10 -1.22 -17.08 4.08
N SER A 11 -0.27 -17.80 3.49
CA SER A 11 -0.09 -17.85 2.02
C SER A 11 -1.35 -18.35 1.30
N LYS A 12 -2.08 -19.31 1.87
CA LYS A 12 -3.35 -19.77 1.30
C LYS A 12 -4.44 -18.69 1.34
N ILE A 13 -4.49 -17.93 2.44
CA ILE A 13 -5.41 -16.78 2.58
C ILE A 13 -5.03 -15.69 1.57
N PHE A 14 -3.74 -15.42 1.41
CA PHE A 14 -3.22 -14.45 0.48
C PHE A 14 -3.62 -14.75 -0.97
N GLU A 15 -3.63 -16.01 -1.38
CA GLU A 15 -4.13 -16.45 -2.70
C GLU A 15 -5.62 -16.08 -2.92
N SER A 16 -6.42 -16.15 -1.86
CA SER A 16 -7.83 -15.74 -1.93
C SER A 16 -7.97 -14.22 -2.05
N ILE A 17 -7.14 -13.48 -1.31
CA ILE A 17 -7.12 -12.02 -1.33
C ILE A 17 -6.72 -11.49 -2.72
N LYS A 18 -5.73 -12.10 -3.39
CA LYS A 18 -5.28 -11.73 -4.76
C LYS A 18 -6.38 -11.83 -5.81
N LYS A 19 -7.41 -12.63 -5.59
CA LYS A 19 -8.55 -12.71 -6.53
C LYS A 19 -9.38 -11.43 -6.52
N LYS A 20 -9.52 -10.78 -5.35
CA LYS A 20 -10.34 -9.58 -5.14
C LYS A 20 -9.51 -8.30 -5.25
N TYR A 21 -8.28 -8.31 -4.78
CA TYR A 21 -7.44 -7.12 -4.66
C TYR A 21 -6.19 -7.17 -5.56
N ASP A 22 -5.82 -6.02 -6.10
CA ASP A 22 -4.45 -5.75 -6.57
C ASP A 22 -3.61 -5.33 -5.35
N ILE A 23 -2.60 -6.12 -5.01
CA ILE A 23 -1.83 -5.94 -3.78
C ILE A 23 -0.56 -5.17 -4.08
N TRP A 24 -0.35 -4.07 -3.35
CA TRP A 24 0.84 -3.22 -3.44
C TRP A 24 1.64 -3.28 -2.14
N ALA A 25 2.94 -3.47 -2.27
CA ALA A 25 3.85 -3.53 -1.12
C ALA A 25 5.23 -2.97 -1.50
N PRO A 26 6.08 -2.63 -0.53
CA PRO A 26 7.48 -2.34 -0.80
C PRO A 26 8.19 -3.61 -1.27
N VAL A 27 8.85 -3.52 -2.42
CA VAL A 27 9.59 -4.60 -3.09
C VAL A 27 11.01 -4.14 -3.34
N ARG A 28 11.98 -5.04 -3.11
CA ARG A 28 13.38 -4.81 -3.47
C ARG A 28 13.59 -5.08 -4.94
N LYS A 29 14.14 -4.11 -5.65
CA LYS A 29 14.54 -4.20 -7.05
C LYS A 29 16.07 -4.18 -7.11
N GLU A 30 16.66 -5.31 -7.46
CA GLU A 30 18.11 -5.46 -7.51
C GLU A 30 18.69 -4.71 -8.73
N GLY A 31 19.71 -3.86 -8.49
CA GLY A 31 20.40 -3.13 -9.54
C GLY A 31 19.58 -2.05 -10.28
N GLU A 32 18.36 -1.72 -9.81
CA GLU A 32 17.47 -0.73 -10.45
C GLU A 32 17.58 0.69 -9.84
N GLY A 33 18.64 0.97 -9.10
CA GLY A 33 18.87 2.30 -8.52
C GLY A 33 19.09 3.37 -9.58
N THR A 34 18.63 4.60 -9.34
CA THR A 34 18.60 5.69 -10.32
C THR A 34 20.00 6.15 -10.78
N PHE A 35 21.02 6.04 -9.92
CA PHE A 35 22.35 6.61 -10.16
C PHE A 35 23.49 5.57 -10.14
N SER A 36 23.19 4.32 -9.84
CA SER A 36 24.17 3.23 -9.77
C SER A 36 23.45 1.89 -9.77
N GLU A 37 24.18 0.81 -9.99
CA GLU A 37 23.70 -0.57 -9.91
C GLU A 37 23.44 -1.01 -8.45
N ILE A 38 22.88 -0.13 -7.61
CA ILE A 38 22.45 -0.45 -6.26
C ILE A 38 21.00 -0.90 -6.25
N ASP A 39 20.64 -1.66 -5.23
CA ASP A 39 19.26 -2.05 -5.00
C ASP A 39 18.42 -0.85 -4.59
N VAL A 40 17.19 -0.84 -5.03
CA VAL A 40 16.18 0.14 -4.64
C VAL A 40 14.95 -0.57 -4.10
N ILE A 41 14.33 0.00 -3.08
CA ILE A 41 13.06 -0.48 -2.54
C ILE A 41 11.98 0.51 -2.94
N ARG A 42 11.00 0.04 -3.72
CA ARG A 42 9.85 0.86 -4.12
C ARG A 42 8.55 0.06 -4.07
N TYR A 43 7.44 0.78 -4.10
CA TYR A 43 6.13 0.15 -4.16
C TYR A 43 5.88 -0.46 -5.54
N ASP A 44 5.44 -1.72 -5.55
CA ASP A 44 5.04 -2.42 -6.77
C ASP A 44 3.90 -3.41 -6.47
N LYS A 45 3.23 -3.88 -7.52
CA LYS A 45 2.25 -4.96 -7.41
C LYS A 45 2.96 -6.27 -7.13
N ILE A 46 2.52 -6.97 -6.10
CA ILE A 46 3.08 -8.27 -5.71
C ILE A 46 2.15 -9.42 -6.06
N LYS A 47 2.75 -10.57 -6.31
CA LYS A 47 2.07 -11.84 -6.55
C LYS A 47 2.28 -12.83 -5.40
N ASP A 48 3.34 -12.64 -4.63
CA ASP A 48 3.69 -13.49 -3.50
C ASP A 48 4.11 -12.65 -2.28
N LEU A 49 3.91 -13.21 -1.08
CA LEU A 49 4.35 -12.61 0.18
C LEU A 49 5.87 -12.50 0.31
N ASP A 50 6.59 -13.35 -0.40
CA ASP A 50 8.06 -13.38 -0.39
C ASP A 50 8.68 -12.19 -1.12
N GLU A 51 7.90 -11.50 -1.98
CA GLU A 51 8.32 -10.28 -2.66
C GLU A 51 8.35 -9.06 -1.73
N ILE A 52 7.67 -9.13 -0.56
CA ILE A 52 7.55 -7.99 0.35
C ILE A 52 8.86 -7.74 1.10
N GLU A 53 9.38 -6.52 1.00
CA GLU A 53 10.48 -6.06 1.83
C GLU A 53 9.98 -5.65 3.24
N TRP A 54 10.22 -6.52 4.22
CA TRP A 54 9.72 -6.36 5.59
C TRP A 54 10.62 -5.51 6.49
N GLU A 55 11.92 -5.50 6.22
CA GLU A 55 12.91 -4.93 7.15
C GLU A 55 13.16 -3.46 6.87
N LYS A 56 13.41 -3.11 5.63
CA LYS A 56 13.75 -1.73 5.24
C LYS A 56 12.52 -0.96 4.75
N ARG A 57 12.55 0.35 4.92
CA ARG A 57 11.52 1.22 4.35
C ARG A 57 11.72 1.35 2.83
N SER A 58 10.67 1.72 2.12
CA SER A 58 10.77 2.08 0.71
C SER A 58 11.54 3.38 0.52
N ASP A 59 12.37 3.44 -0.54
CA ASP A 59 13.07 4.65 -0.97
C ASP A 59 12.13 5.62 -1.69
N TYR A 60 11.02 5.09 -2.23
CA TYR A 60 9.98 5.85 -2.91
C TYR A 60 8.64 5.77 -2.17
N SER A 61 7.80 6.76 -2.42
CA SER A 61 6.50 6.86 -1.74
C SER A 61 5.48 5.87 -2.29
N PHE A 62 4.62 5.35 -1.44
CA PHE A 62 3.45 4.55 -1.80
C PHE A 62 2.43 5.31 -2.69
N LYS A 63 2.54 6.62 -2.82
CA LYS A 63 1.61 7.47 -3.58
C LYS A 63 1.36 6.99 -5.01
N GLU A 64 2.36 6.36 -5.63
CA GLU A 64 2.24 5.82 -6.99
C GLU A 64 1.12 4.76 -7.12
N SER A 65 0.75 4.10 -6.00
CA SER A 65 -0.36 3.14 -5.99
C SER A 65 -1.74 3.81 -6.06
N LEU A 66 -1.85 5.07 -5.57
CA LEU A 66 -3.11 5.84 -5.54
C LEU A 66 -3.15 6.95 -6.61
N LEU A 67 -2.00 7.58 -6.86
CA LEU A 67 -1.84 8.67 -7.81
C LEU A 67 -0.95 8.19 -8.95
N LYS A 68 -1.53 7.74 -10.02
CA LYS A 68 -0.80 7.30 -11.21
C LYS A 68 -0.02 8.46 -11.81
N ILE A 69 1.25 8.25 -12.16
CA ILE A 69 2.11 9.26 -12.81
C ILE A 69 1.52 9.67 -14.15
N ARG A 70 0.89 8.72 -14.85
CA ARG A 70 0.16 8.94 -16.11
C ARG A 70 -1.09 8.10 -16.12
N GLU A 71 -2.21 8.71 -16.49
CA GLU A 71 -3.49 8.03 -16.70
C GLU A 71 -4.16 8.57 -17.96
N THR A 72 -4.63 7.68 -18.81
CA THR A 72 -5.48 8.06 -19.94
C THR A 72 -6.87 8.30 -19.40
N ILE A 73 -7.34 9.53 -19.50
CA ILE A 73 -8.66 9.95 -19.03
C ILE A 73 -9.72 9.53 -20.02
N PHE A 74 -9.48 9.80 -21.31
CA PHE A 74 -10.34 9.38 -22.41
C PHE A 74 -9.57 9.38 -23.73
N TYR A 75 -10.04 8.63 -24.68
CA TYR A 75 -9.67 8.70 -26.08
C TYR A 75 -10.76 9.45 -26.83
N PHE A 76 -10.41 10.26 -27.78
CA PHE A 76 -11.40 10.98 -28.60
C PHE A 76 -11.00 10.99 -30.08
N THR A 77 -12.02 10.96 -30.94
CA THR A 77 -11.95 11.28 -32.36
C THR A 77 -12.91 12.43 -32.62
N GLU A 78 -13.08 12.84 -33.87
CA GLU A 78 -14.06 13.88 -34.23
C GLU A 78 -15.50 13.45 -33.88
N ASP A 79 -15.79 12.15 -33.97
CA ASP A 79 -17.15 11.61 -33.81
C ASP A 79 -17.40 10.89 -32.48
N GLU A 80 -16.34 10.42 -31.80
CA GLU A 80 -16.49 9.54 -30.64
C GLU A 80 -15.57 9.91 -29.48
N THR A 81 -16.08 9.69 -28.26
CA THR A 81 -15.27 9.75 -27.03
C THR A 81 -15.40 8.43 -26.27
N ILE A 82 -14.26 7.78 -25.98
CA ILE A 82 -14.21 6.51 -25.29
C ILE A 82 -13.44 6.69 -23.98
N VAL A 83 -14.12 6.40 -22.86
CA VAL A 83 -13.48 6.36 -21.54
C VAL A 83 -12.87 4.97 -21.33
N PRO A 84 -11.60 4.85 -20.95
CA PRO A 84 -10.97 3.57 -20.63
C PRO A 84 -11.73 2.84 -19.52
N LYS A 85 -11.75 1.51 -19.58
CA LYS A 85 -12.32 0.71 -18.50
C LYS A 85 -11.57 1.01 -17.19
N GLU A 86 -12.33 1.18 -16.12
CA GLU A 86 -11.78 1.32 -14.80
C GLU A 86 -11.07 0.04 -14.34
N GLN A 87 -10.18 0.19 -13.36
CA GLN A 87 -9.55 -0.95 -12.69
C GLN A 87 -10.64 -1.82 -12.04
N GLU A 88 -10.65 -3.10 -12.38
CA GLU A 88 -11.68 -4.04 -11.92
C GLU A 88 -11.51 -4.42 -10.45
N LYS A 89 -10.25 -4.61 -10.01
CA LYS A 89 -9.95 -5.01 -8.64
C LYS A 89 -9.78 -3.82 -7.73
N ASP A 90 -10.17 -4.00 -6.48
CA ASP A 90 -9.85 -3.08 -5.41
C ASP A 90 -8.35 -3.13 -5.08
N LEU A 91 -7.86 -2.14 -4.33
CA LEU A 91 -6.47 -2.03 -3.93
C LEU A 91 -6.28 -2.50 -2.48
N LEU A 92 -5.23 -3.25 -2.24
CA LEU A 92 -4.76 -3.58 -0.89
C LEU A 92 -3.30 -3.13 -0.77
N ILE A 93 -3.04 -2.12 0.05
CA ILE A 93 -1.74 -1.46 0.10
C ILE A 93 -1.10 -1.67 1.46
N PHE A 94 0.11 -2.22 1.47
CA PHE A 94 0.90 -2.40 2.68
C PHE A 94 1.64 -1.10 3.02
N LEU A 95 1.37 -0.51 4.18
CA LEU A 95 1.95 0.76 4.61
C LEU A 95 2.60 0.64 6.00
N ARG A 96 3.67 1.38 6.23
CA ARG A 96 4.20 1.59 7.57
C ARG A 96 3.44 2.69 8.29
N SER A 97 3.57 2.79 9.61
CA SER A 97 2.84 3.79 10.40
C SER A 97 3.06 5.23 9.92
N CYS A 98 4.30 5.61 9.62
CA CYS A 98 4.60 6.94 9.08
C CYS A 98 3.92 7.22 7.74
N GLU A 99 3.73 6.19 6.91
CA GLU A 99 3.04 6.29 5.62
C GLU A 99 1.53 6.39 5.80
N MET A 100 0.96 5.73 6.81
CA MET A 100 -0.45 5.92 7.19
C MET A 100 -0.74 7.37 7.60
N HIS A 101 0.20 8.02 8.32
CA HIS A 101 0.09 9.45 8.62
C HIS A 101 0.27 10.32 7.36
N ALA A 102 1.12 9.91 6.42
CA ALA A 102 1.24 10.59 5.13
C ALA A 102 -0.04 10.43 4.29
N LEU A 103 -0.68 9.26 4.30
CA LEU A 103 -1.98 9.02 3.67
C LEU A 103 -3.05 9.97 4.21
N LYS A 104 -3.13 10.14 5.54
CA LYS A 104 -4.06 11.09 6.17
C LYS A 104 -3.87 12.52 5.63
N ARG A 105 -2.62 12.95 5.42
CA ARG A 105 -2.34 14.27 4.84
C ARG A 105 -2.75 14.37 3.37
N LEU A 106 -2.61 13.28 2.61
CA LEU A 106 -3.14 13.23 1.25
C LEU A 106 -4.66 13.34 1.24
N ASP A 107 -5.34 12.59 2.11
CA ASP A 107 -6.80 12.67 2.26
C ASP A 107 -7.26 14.09 2.60
N GLU A 108 -6.54 14.79 3.48
CA GLU A 108 -6.84 16.19 3.81
C GLU A 108 -6.65 17.10 2.60
N MET A 109 -5.59 16.91 1.82
CA MET A 109 -5.27 17.75 0.67
C MET A 109 -6.21 17.51 -0.51
N TYR A 110 -6.50 16.25 -0.85
CA TYR A 110 -7.26 15.90 -2.05
C TYR A 110 -8.78 15.78 -1.82
N LEU A 111 -9.22 15.48 -0.59
CA LEU A 111 -10.63 15.27 -0.29
C LEU A 111 -11.28 16.42 0.47
N LYS A 112 -10.50 17.22 1.24
CA LYS A 112 -11.05 18.20 2.17
C LYS A 112 -10.60 19.63 1.91
N SER A 113 -9.55 19.84 1.13
CA SER A 113 -8.98 21.18 0.86
C SER A 113 -9.60 21.79 -0.39
N GLY A 114 -10.84 22.24 -0.28
CA GLY A 114 -11.59 22.81 -1.40
C GLY A 114 -12.50 21.78 -2.09
N LYS A 115 -12.45 21.74 -3.44
CA LYS A 115 -13.20 20.76 -4.22
C LYS A 115 -12.50 19.40 -4.18
N GLU A 116 -13.24 18.35 -3.85
CA GLU A 116 -12.75 16.97 -3.86
C GLU A 116 -12.15 16.61 -5.24
N ASP A 117 -10.92 16.08 -5.23
CA ASP A 117 -10.31 15.55 -6.44
C ASP A 117 -10.96 14.22 -6.83
N PHE A 118 -11.61 14.21 -7.98
CA PHE A 118 -12.37 13.07 -8.47
C PHE A 118 -11.51 11.80 -8.64
N TYR A 119 -10.30 11.93 -9.19
CA TYR A 119 -9.45 10.77 -9.49
C TYR A 119 -8.90 10.14 -8.22
N TYR A 120 -8.41 10.97 -7.30
CA TYR A 120 -7.95 10.51 -6.01
C TYR A 120 -9.08 9.86 -5.21
N ALA A 121 -10.24 10.49 -5.11
CA ALA A 121 -11.40 9.98 -4.38
C ALA A 121 -11.84 8.62 -4.90
N ARG A 122 -11.86 8.44 -6.22
CA ARG A 122 -12.20 7.18 -6.88
C ARG A 122 -11.26 6.05 -6.47
N MET A 123 -9.94 6.28 -6.52
CA MET A 123 -8.93 5.30 -6.13
C MET A 123 -8.94 5.04 -4.62
N ARG A 124 -9.09 6.11 -3.83
CA ARG A 124 -9.12 6.03 -2.36
C ARG A 124 -10.27 5.20 -1.81
N LYS A 125 -11.46 5.27 -2.44
CA LYS A 125 -12.64 4.46 -2.08
C LYS A 125 -12.43 2.96 -2.33
N LYS A 126 -11.59 2.60 -3.29
CA LYS A 126 -11.25 1.20 -3.62
C LYS A 126 -10.05 0.68 -2.84
N ALA A 127 -9.40 1.50 -2.03
CA ALA A 127 -8.15 1.15 -1.35
C ALA A 127 -8.38 0.78 0.11
N LYS A 128 -7.85 -0.39 0.50
CA LYS A 128 -7.68 -0.85 1.88
C LYS A 128 -6.21 -0.90 2.25
N PHE A 129 -5.92 -0.76 3.53
CA PHE A 129 -4.56 -0.58 4.02
C PHE A 129 -4.19 -1.60 5.09
N ILE A 130 -3.08 -2.30 4.85
CA ILE A 130 -2.47 -3.17 5.83
C ILE A 130 -1.31 -2.44 6.49
N LEU A 131 -1.40 -2.23 7.79
CA LEU A 131 -0.32 -1.66 8.57
C LEU A 131 0.79 -2.69 8.78
N MET A 132 2.00 -2.39 8.31
CA MET A 132 3.20 -3.19 8.54
C MET A 132 3.92 -2.72 9.82
N GLY A 133 4.24 -3.66 10.71
CA GLY A 133 5.08 -3.36 11.86
C GLY A 133 6.54 -3.12 11.45
N CYS A 134 7.15 -2.04 11.92
CA CYS A 134 8.59 -1.84 11.79
C CYS A 134 9.34 -2.77 12.75
N LYS A 135 10.40 -3.44 12.25
CA LYS A 135 11.30 -4.25 13.06
C LYS A 135 12.29 -3.37 13.80
N GLU A 136 12.84 -2.38 13.10
CA GLU A 136 13.83 -1.43 13.60
C GLU A 136 13.44 0.00 13.22
N SER A 137 13.94 0.98 13.95
CA SER A 137 13.79 2.39 13.59
C SER A 137 14.71 2.75 12.42
N CYS A 138 14.26 3.67 11.57
CA CYS A 138 15.13 4.21 10.53
C CYS A 138 16.23 5.07 11.15
N GLU A 139 17.48 5.00 10.65
CA GLU A 139 18.62 5.77 11.14
C GLU A 139 18.35 7.29 11.22
N THR A 140 17.64 7.82 10.23
CA THR A 140 17.27 9.24 10.14
C THR A 140 15.77 9.48 10.42
N GLY A 141 15.12 8.53 11.13
CA GLY A 141 13.68 8.58 11.33
C GLY A 141 13.27 9.45 12.52
N PHE A 142 12.32 10.35 12.33
CA PHE A 142 11.72 11.20 13.37
C PHE A 142 10.34 10.72 13.83
N CYS A 143 9.92 9.51 13.45
CA CYS A 143 8.55 9.04 13.68
C CYS A 143 8.17 9.01 15.16
N VAL A 144 9.10 8.70 16.07
CA VAL A 144 8.84 8.74 17.52
C VAL A 144 8.61 10.17 18.01
N SER A 145 9.49 11.09 17.64
CA SER A 145 9.39 12.51 18.03
C SER A 145 8.13 13.19 17.45
N MET A 146 7.70 12.73 16.28
CA MET A 146 6.50 13.24 15.59
C MET A 146 5.22 12.52 16.00
N GLY A 147 5.28 11.52 16.87
CA GLY A 147 4.12 10.70 17.25
C GLY A 147 3.55 9.86 16.09
N THR A 148 4.33 9.64 15.02
CA THR A 148 3.88 8.91 13.82
C THR A 148 4.38 7.47 13.75
N ASN A 149 4.96 6.97 14.85
CA ASN A 149 5.44 5.59 14.99
C ASN A 149 4.30 4.58 15.27
N LYS A 150 3.09 5.06 15.53
CA LYS A 150 1.88 4.27 15.73
C LYS A 150 0.74 4.83 14.88
N SER A 151 -0.15 3.95 14.42
CA SER A 151 -1.38 4.31 13.74
C SER A 151 -2.47 3.33 14.13
N GLU A 152 -3.69 3.84 14.32
CA GLU A 152 -4.89 3.04 14.61
C GLU A 152 -5.84 2.97 13.40
N ASN A 153 -5.58 3.77 12.37
CA ASN A 153 -6.39 3.84 11.17
C ASN A 153 -5.89 2.85 10.11
N TYR A 154 -6.15 1.56 10.31
CA TYR A 154 -5.83 0.50 9.35
C TYR A 154 -7.00 -0.49 9.23
N ASP A 155 -7.09 -1.15 8.10
CA ASP A 155 -8.06 -2.23 7.86
C ASP A 155 -7.55 -3.55 8.43
N ALA A 156 -6.23 -3.78 8.35
CA ALA A 156 -5.56 -4.86 9.07
C ALA A 156 -4.15 -4.45 9.49
N TYR A 157 -3.65 -5.03 10.58
CA TYR A 157 -2.25 -4.92 11.03
C TYR A 157 -1.57 -6.26 10.85
N LEU A 158 -0.37 -6.26 10.28
CA LEU A 158 0.40 -7.46 10.03
C LEU A 158 1.85 -7.31 10.51
N LYS A 159 2.32 -8.31 11.26
CA LYS A 159 3.71 -8.38 11.72
C LYS A 159 4.24 -9.80 11.58
N LEU A 160 5.39 -9.93 10.95
CA LEU A 160 6.13 -11.19 10.91
C LEU A 160 6.97 -11.34 12.18
N LYS A 161 6.84 -12.50 12.86
CA LYS A 161 7.67 -12.86 14.01
C LYS A 161 7.95 -14.36 13.98
N ASN A 162 9.23 -14.74 13.91
CA ASN A 162 9.66 -16.15 13.99
C ASN A 162 8.86 -17.08 13.07
N ASN A 163 8.78 -16.76 11.78
CA ASN A 163 8.02 -17.50 10.76
C ASN A 163 6.51 -17.64 11.04
N ARG A 164 5.97 -16.77 11.90
CA ARG A 164 4.53 -16.65 12.17
C ARG A 164 4.04 -15.26 11.77
N VAL A 165 2.83 -15.23 11.25
CA VAL A 165 2.12 -14.00 10.91
C VAL A 165 1.21 -13.64 12.09
N CYS A 166 1.47 -12.52 12.74
CA CYS A 166 0.55 -11.92 13.70
C CYS A 166 -0.32 -10.94 12.93
N LEU A 167 -1.61 -11.17 12.95
CA LEU A 167 -2.61 -10.40 12.20
C LEU A 167 -3.65 -9.86 13.17
N ASP A 168 -3.96 -8.57 13.07
CA ASP A 168 -5.13 -7.96 13.69
C ASP A 168 -6.00 -7.35 12.60
N VAL A 169 -7.25 -7.76 12.52
CA VAL A 169 -8.17 -7.34 11.46
C VAL A 169 -9.27 -6.49 12.05
N SER A 170 -9.37 -5.26 11.56
CA SER A 170 -10.37 -4.27 11.96
C SER A 170 -11.55 -4.24 10.98
N ASP A 171 -11.28 -4.42 9.70
CA ASP A 171 -12.26 -4.39 8.62
C ASP A 171 -13.05 -5.71 8.52
N GLU A 172 -14.39 -5.62 8.37
CA GLU A 172 -15.27 -6.80 8.31
C GLU A 172 -15.09 -7.64 7.03
N GLU A 173 -14.70 -7.01 5.92
CA GLU A 173 -14.51 -7.71 4.64
C GLU A 173 -13.17 -8.46 4.55
N LEU A 174 -12.24 -8.17 5.46
CA LEU A 174 -10.96 -8.86 5.56
C LEU A 174 -10.96 -9.94 6.65
N LYS A 175 -12.01 -10.06 7.45
CA LYS A 175 -12.22 -11.12 8.44
C LYS A 175 -12.62 -12.43 7.76
#